data_b417b399bbc1628870b240bb6eff7270
#
_entry.id   b417b399bbc1628870b240bb6eff7270
#
_cell.length_a   1.000
_cell.length_b   1.000
_cell.length_c   1.000
_cell.angle_alpha   90.00
_cell.angle_beta   90.00
_cell.angle_gamma   90.00
#
_symmetry.space_group_name_H-M   'P 1'
#
loop_
_entity.id
_entity.type
_entity.pdbx_description
1 polymer ?
#
loop_
_entity_poly.entity_id
_entity_poly.type
_entity_poly.pdbx_seq_one_letter_code
_entity_poly.pdbx_strand_id
1 'polypeptide(L)'
;QDDTGNTLSRYTSSAAAKNKRSMALPASYDPRGTEQETPIRNQQDTGACWAFGALKALESDCLMKGILTKDTADLSENHLAWYAYHALDDTTSPLYGDHMSRDYVSDRASYNKGGNADVAQAVLANKWGAVAESEAPFDTASNMASVMKNAASSLRTQSLIQLTDSECYDPYLASDITSRNEIKE
;
A
#
# COMPACT_ATOMS: atom_id res chain seq x y z
N GLN A 1 -10.75 -30.34 18.08
CA GLN A 1 -12.03 -29.62 17.94
C GLN A 1 -11.83 -28.22 18.47
N ASP A 2 -11.62 -27.29 17.58
CA ASP A 2 -12.20 -25.96 17.71
C ASP A 2 -12.24 -25.31 16.36
N ASP A 3 -13.45 -25.35 15.86
CA ASP A 3 -13.89 -24.78 14.61
C ASP A 3 -14.32 -23.34 14.89
N THR A 4 -13.43 -22.39 14.74
CA THR A 4 -13.80 -21.00 14.60
C THR A 4 -13.72 -20.67 13.13
N GLY A 5 -14.87 -20.82 12.48
CA GLY A 5 -15.08 -20.49 11.09
C GLY A 5 -14.74 -19.04 10.76
N ASN A 6 -13.50 -18.82 10.38
CA ASN A 6 -13.09 -17.64 9.66
C ASN A 6 -12.98 -18.01 8.19
N THR A 7 -14.12 -17.95 7.52
CA THR A 7 -14.19 -18.11 6.07
C THR A 7 -13.52 -16.92 5.46
N LEU A 8 -12.22 -17.00 5.21
CA LEU A 8 -11.54 -16.16 4.26
C LEU A 8 -12.22 -16.39 2.91
N SER A 9 -13.17 -15.52 2.59
CA SER A 9 -13.75 -15.45 1.27
C SER A 9 -12.62 -15.20 0.29
N ARG A 10 -12.11 -16.26 -0.33
CA ARG A 10 -11.25 -16.13 -1.50
C ARG A 10 -12.10 -15.58 -2.63
N TYR A 11 -12.06 -14.29 -2.80
CA TYR A 11 -12.55 -13.68 -4.02
C TYR A 11 -11.62 -14.12 -5.15
N THR A 12 -11.97 -15.22 -5.81
CA THR A 12 -11.37 -15.58 -7.08
C THR A 12 -12.04 -14.72 -8.14
N SER A 13 -11.38 -13.67 -8.55
CA SER A 13 -11.85 -12.69 -9.55
C SER A 13 -11.91 -13.24 -10.99
N SER A 14 -11.78 -14.55 -11.20
CA SER A 14 -11.64 -15.13 -12.53
C SER A 14 -12.95 -15.31 -13.32
N ALA A 15 -14.12 -15.11 -12.72
CA ALA A 15 -15.40 -15.34 -13.41
C ALA A 15 -16.18 -14.08 -13.75
N ALA A 16 -15.95 -12.96 -13.10
CA ALA A 16 -16.69 -11.72 -13.31
C ALA A 16 -16.12 -10.85 -14.46
N ALA A 17 -14.89 -11.10 -14.88
CA ALA A 17 -14.22 -10.31 -15.92
C ALA A 17 -14.72 -10.58 -17.35
N LYS A 18 -15.46 -11.66 -17.59
CA LYS A 18 -15.83 -12.08 -18.96
C LYS A 18 -17.08 -11.40 -19.55
N ASN A 19 -17.73 -10.51 -18.83
CA ASN A 19 -18.90 -9.78 -19.34
C ASN A 19 -18.74 -8.26 -19.31
N LYS A 20 -17.54 -7.74 -19.30
CA LYS A 20 -17.34 -6.31 -19.61
C LYS A 20 -17.72 -6.08 -21.06
N ARG A 21 -18.82 -5.35 -21.29
CA ARG A 21 -19.12 -4.77 -22.59
C ARG A 21 -17.85 -4.06 -23.06
N SER A 22 -17.41 -4.37 -24.27
CA SER A 22 -16.35 -3.65 -24.98
C SER A 22 -16.81 -2.21 -25.20
N MET A 23 -16.75 -1.39 -24.17
CA MET A 23 -16.79 0.06 -24.33
C MET A 23 -15.44 0.47 -24.90
N ALA A 24 -15.47 1.27 -25.96
CA ALA A 24 -14.24 1.83 -26.51
C ALA A 24 -13.52 2.60 -25.38
N LEU A 25 -12.30 2.16 -25.06
CA LEU A 25 -11.50 2.81 -24.02
C LEU A 25 -11.15 4.23 -24.47
N PRO A 26 -11.10 5.21 -23.57
CA PRO A 26 -10.72 6.58 -23.92
C PRO A 26 -9.29 6.63 -24.43
N ALA A 27 -9.02 7.55 -25.35
CA ALA A 27 -7.67 7.75 -25.90
C ALA A 27 -6.67 8.19 -24.81
N SER A 28 -7.15 8.89 -23.78
CA SER A 28 -6.37 9.32 -22.62
C SER A 28 -7.21 9.24 -21.36
N TYR A 29 -6.54 9.05 -20.23
CA TYR A 29 -7.13 9.11 -18.92
C TYR A 29 -6.28 10.01 -18.01
N ASP A 30 -6.91 10.97 -17.37
CA ASP A 30 -6.28 11.88 -16.40
C ASP A 30 -7.18 12.00 -15.18
N PRO A 31 -6.80 11.42 -14.04
CA PRO A 31 -7.60 11.48 -12.82
C PRO A 31 -7.53 12.84 -12.12
N ARG A 32 -6.64 13.74 -12.53
CA ARG A 32 -6.46 15.03 -11.88
C ARG A 32 -7.75 15.86 -11.87
N GLY A 33 -8.10 16.35 -10.70
CA GLY A 33 -9.34 17.11 -10.50
C GLY A 33 -10.61 16.26 -10.41
N THR A 34 -10.49 14.94 -10.38
CA THR A 34 -11.63 14.03 -10.16
C THR A 34 -11.79 13.66 -8.68
N GLU A 35 -12.89 12.98 -8.36
CA GLU A 35 -13.11 12.41 -7.01
C GLU A 35 -12.17 11.23 -6.68
N GLN A 36 -11.41 10.76 -7.65
CA GLN A 36 -10.50 9.60 -7.52
C GLN A 36 -9.07 10.02 -7.19
N GLU A 37 -8.80 11.32 -7.10
CA GLU A 37 -7.47 11.84 -6.84
C GLU A 37 -7.34 12.38 -5.42
N THR A 38 -6.28 11.93 -4.71
CA THR A 38 -5.81 12.53 -3.47
C THR A 38 -4.75 13.60 -3.74
N PRO A 39 -4.48 14.53 -2.82
CA PRO A 39 -3.45 15.55 -3.00
C PRO A 39 -2.06 14.96 -3.26
N ILE A 40 -1.23 15.69 -3.99
CA ILE A 40 0.19 15.36 -4.14
C ILE A 40 0.91 15.70 -2.83
N ARG A 41 1.67 14.75 -2.31
CA ARG A 41 2.46 14.90 -1.09
C ARG A 41 3.94 14.98 -1.39
N ASN A 42 4.71 15.51 -0.46
CA ASN A 42 6.15 15.70 -0.59
C ASN A 42 6.89 14.65 0.24
N GLN A 43 7.70 13.82 -0.41
CA GLN A 43 8.55 12.82 0.27
C GLN A 43 9.77 13.43 0.99
N GLN A 44 9.95 14.76 0.92
CA GLN A 44 11.11 15.45 1.49
C GLN A 44 12.46 14.84 1.01
N ASP A 45 13.49 14.85 1.85
CA ASP A 45 14.82 14.30 1.55
C ASP A 45 14.92 12.80 1.84
N THR A 46 13.87 12.04 1.50
CA THR A 46 13.83 10.58 1.73
C THR A 46 13.81 9.80 0.43
N GLY A 47 14.16 8.52 0.49
CA GLY A 47 14.03 7.55 -0.61
C GLY A 47 12.68 6.85 -0.63
N ALA A 48 11.62 7.45 -0.09
CA ALA A 48 10.31 6.81 0.10
C ALA A 48 9.35 6.94 -1.10
N CYS A 49 9.80 7.39 -2.27
CA CYS A 49 8.96 7.61 -3.45
C CYS A 49 8.09 6.39 -3.82
N TRP A 50 8.60 5.19 -3.60
CA TRP A 50 7.88 3.94 -3.83
C TRP A 50 6.66 3.78 -2.91
N ALA A 51 6.77 4.21 -1.64
CA ALA A 51 5.66 4.18 -0.68
C ALA A 51 4.57 5.17 -1.08
N PHE A 52 4.95 6.40 -1.46
CA PHE A 52 4.02 7.40 -1.98
C PHE A 52 3.28 6.92 -3.22
N GLY A 53 3.98 6.31 -4.17
CA GLY A 53 3.37 5.76 -5.38
C GLY A 53 2.37 4.63 -5.08
N ALA A 54 2.76 3.70 -4.20
CA ALA A 54 1.92 2.56 -3.83
C ALA A 54 0.67 3.00 -3.06
N LEU A 55 0.80 3.87 -2.06
CA LEU A 55 -0.35 4.35 -1.30
C LEU A 55 -1.26 5.25 -2.13
N LYS A 56 -0.72 6.08 -3.02
CA LYS A 56 -1.52 6.86 -3.96
C LYS A 56 -2.41 5.97 -4.83
N ALA A 57 -1.88 4.86 -5.33
CA ALA A 57 -2.65 3.90 -6.12
C ALA A 57 -3.74 3.22 -5.26
N LEU A 58 -3.40 2.82 -4.03
CA LEU A 58 -4.35 2.21 -3.10
C LEU A 58 -5.46 3.18 -2.68
N GLU A 59 -5.14 4.43 -2.39
CA GLU A 59 -6.10 5.48 -2.07
C GLU A 59 -7.07 5.73 -3.22
N SER A 60 -6.55 5.83 -4.45
CA SER A 60 -7.37 5.99 -5.65
C SER A 60 -8.34 4.82 -5.83
N ASP A 61 -7.89 3.59 -5.65
CA ASP A 61 -8.73 2.40 -5.72
C ASP A 61 -9.80 2.39 -4.62
N CYS A 62 -9.43 2.76 -3.39
CA CYS A 62 -10.38 2.89 -2.28
C CYS A 62 -11.44 3.97 -2.52
N LEU A 63 -11.05 5.10 -3.12
CA LEU A 63 -11.98 6.16 -3.52
C LEU A 63 -12.95 5.67 -4.60
N MET A 64 -12.45 4.98 -5.64
CA MET A 64 -13.28 4.43 -6.70
C MET A 64 -14.28 3.39 -6.18
N LYS A 65 -13.89 2.61 -5.18
CA LYS A 65 -14.73 1.59 -4.55
C LYS A 65 -15.63 2.14 -3.44
N GLY A 66 -15.50 3.43 -3.09
CA GLY A 66 -16.24 4.05 -1.98
C GLY A 66 -15.88 3.50 -0.59
N ILE A 67 -14.69 2.91 -0.45
CA ILE A 67 -14.15 2.42 0.83
C ILE A 67 -13.65 3.59 1.67
N LEU A 68 -12.99 4.55 1.04
CA LEU A 68 -12.54 5.81 1.63
C LEU A 68 -13.25 6.99 0.96
N THR A 69 -13.26 8.12 1.65
CA THR A 69 -13.66 9.42 1.13
C THR A 69 -12.43 10.30 0.96
N LYS A 70 -12.55 11.44 0.27
CA LYS A 70 -11.44 12.41 0.13
C LYS A 70 -10.89 12.90 1.48
N ASP A 71 -11.74 12.98 2.48
CA ASP A 71 -11.35 13.41 3.83
C ASP A 71 -10.63 12.32 4.62
N THR A 72 -10.75 11.06 4.21
CA THR A 72 -10.16 9.90 4.90
C THR A 72 -9.12 9.16 4.08
N ALA A 73 -8.94 9.50 2.80
CA ALA A 73 -7.95 8.90 1.92
C ALA A 73 -6.59 9.59 2.10
N ASP A 74 -6.00 9.37 3.27
CA ASP A 74 -4.70 9.89 3.68
C ASP A 74 -3.98 8.80 4.48
N LEU A 75 -3.27 7.91 3.76
CA LEU A 75 -2.59 6.75 4.33
C LEU A 75 -1.12 7.04 4.60
N SER A 76 -0.59 6.46 5.67
CA SER A 76 0.74 6.74 6.18
C SER A 76 1.86 6.08 5.38
N GLU A 77 2.67 6.88 4.69
CA GLU A 77 3.91 6.43 4.08
C GLU A 77 4.99 6.09 5.11
N ASN A 78 4.95 6.76 6.27
CA ASN A 78 5.83 6.44 7.39
C ASN A 78 5.64 4.99 7.86
N HIS A 79 4.39 4.58 8.10
CA HIS A 79 4.04 3.22 8.50
C HIS A 79 4.51 2.17 7.47
N LEU A 80 4.20 2.40 6.20
CA LEU A 80 4.59 1.50 5.11
C LEU A 80 6.11 1.35 5.00
N ALA A 81 6.84 2.46 5.01
CA ALA A 81 8.30 2.45 4.92
C ALA A 81 8.97 1.81 6.14
N TRP A 82 8.41 2.02 7.33
CA TRP A 82 8.92 1.40 8.55
C TRP A 82 8.84 -0.12 8.49
N TYR A 83 7.66 -0.66 8.25
CA TYR A 83 7.46 -2.11 8.26
C TYR A 83 8.06 -2.84 7.06
N ALA A 84 8.45 -2.13 6.01
CA ALA A 84 9.22 -2.71 4.93
C ALA A 84 10.63 -3.16 5.36
N TYR A 85 11.22 -2.50 6.36
CA TYR A 85 12.63 -2.70 6.71
C TYR A 85 12.91 -3.02 8.19
N HIS A 86 11.93 -2.84 9.06
CA HIS A 86 12.08 -3.15 10.48
C HIS A 86 11.48 -4.50 10.82
N ALA A 87 12.26 -5.35 11.46
CA ALA A 87 11.77 -6.57 12.04
C ALA A 87 10.84 -6.26 13.21
N LEU A 88 9.86 -7.13 13.42
CA LEU A 88 9.08 -7.13 14.64
C LEU A 88 9.92 -7.61 15.82
N ASP A 89 10.08 -6.79 16.82
CA ASP A 89 10.87 -7.05 18.03
C ASP A 89 10.03 -7.49 19.24
N ASP A 90 8.72 -7.62 19.09
CA ASP A 90 7.83 -8.14 20.11
C ASP A 90 7.92 -9.67 20.17
N THR A 91 8.68 -10.17 21.15
CA THR A 91 8.90 -11.61 21.35
C THR A 91 7.64 -12.40 21.69
N THR A 92 6.54 -11.73 22.03
CA THR A 92 5.24 -12.37 22.30
C THR A 92 4.37 -12.50 21.05
N SER A 93 4.73 -11.79 19.99
CA SER A 93 4.02 -11.85 18.72
C SER A 93 4.37 -13.11 17.94
N PRO A 94 3.38 -13.79 17.32
CA PRO A 94 3.65 -14.86 16.38
C PRO A 94 4.42 -14.41 15.13
N LEU A 95 4.51 -13.08 14.93
CA LEU A 95 5.23 -12.45 13.82
C LEU A 95 6.62 -11.94 14.26
N TYR A 96 7.10 -12.34 15.44
CA TYR A 96 8.42 -11.92 15.93
C TYR A 96 9.53 -12.23 14.91
N GLY A 97 10.33 -11.23 14.62
CA GLY A 97 11.41 -11.33 13.65
C GLY A 97 11.00 -11.16 12.19
N ASP A 98 9.71 -11.10 11.88
CA ASP A 98 9.25 -10.87 10.52
C ASP A 98 9.64 -9.47 10.02
N HIS A 99 10.17 -9.44 8.80
CA HIS A 99 10.50 -8.23 8.06
C HIS A 99 10.45 -8.53 6.56
N MET A 100 10.14 -7.52 5.76
CA MET A 100 9.96 -7.69 4.31
C MET A 100 11.28 -7.63 3.55
N SER A 101 12.30 -6.98 4.12
CA SER A 101 13.62 -6.90 3.50
C SER A 101 14.65 -7.75 4.24
N ARG A 102 15.56 -8.36 3.50
CA ARG A 102 16.72 -9.08 4.08
C ARG A 102 17.67 -8.17 4.85
N ASP A 103 17.65 -6.90 4.51
CA ASP A 103 18.58 -5.94 5.08
C ASP A 103 17.91 -5.19 6.23
N TYR A 104 18.05 -5.70 7.44
CA TYR A 104 17.76 -4.89 8.61
C TYR A 104 18.59 -3.61 8.56
N VAL A 105 17.95 -2.48 8.69
CA VAL A 105 18.60 -1.18 8.68
C VAL A 105 18.25 -0.40 9.94
N SER A 106 19.14 0.53 10.30
CA SER A 106 18.85 1.46 11.39
C SER A 106 17.62 2.31 11.10
N ASP A 107 16.96 2.77 12.13
CA ASP A 107 15.69 3.50 12.07
C ASP A 107 15.61 4.58 10.99
N ARG A 108 16.67 5.39 10.88
CA ARG A 108 16.70 6.47 9.88
C ARG A 108 16.99 5.96 8.46
N ALA A 109 17.73 4.88 8.34
CA ALA A 109 18.13 4.37 7.03
C ALA A 109 16.97 3.67 6.30
N SER A 110 15.93 3.20 7.00
CA SER A 110 14.75 2.60 6.38
C SER A 110 14.08 3.54 5.39
N TYR A 111 14.02 4.83 5.70
CA TYR A 111 13.41 5.83 4.83
C TYR A 111 14.24 6.18 3.59
N ASN A 112 15.50 5.74 3.52
CA ASN A 112 16.42 6.02 2.41
C ASN A 112 16.82 4.77 1.61
N LYS A 113 16.31 3.61 1.98
CA LYS A 113 16.65 2.35 1.28
C LYS A 113 16.09 2.25 -0.14
N GLY A 114 15.13 3.08 -0.48
CA GLY A 114 14.34 2.89 -1.68
C GLY A 114 13.28 1.80 -1.48
N GLY A 115 12.83 1.20 -2.56
CA GLY A 115 11.82 0.15 -2.56
C GLY A 115 11.14 0.06 -3.92
N ASN A 116 10.18 -0.85 -4.03
CA ASN A 116 9.41 -1.08 -5.25
C ASN A 116 7.98 -1.55 -4.92
N ALA A 117 7.21 -1.84 -5.94
CA ALA A 117 5.83 -2.30 -5.79
C ALA A 117 5.74 -3.61 -5.01
N ASP A 118 6.68 -4.54 -5.19
CA ASP A 118 6.64 -5.86 -4.53
C ASP A 118 6.79 -5.71 -3.01
N VAL A 119 7.68 -4.83 -2.57
CA VAL A 119 7.88 -4.52 -1.14
C VAL A 119 6.62 -3.88 -0.56
N ALA A 120 6.01 -2.94 -1.27
CA ALA A 120 4.77 -2.32 -0.84
C ALA A 120 3.62 -3.33 -0.73
N GLN A 121 3.44 -4.17 -1.74
CA GLN A 121 2.44 -5.22 -1.75
C GLN A 121 2.62 -6.20 -0.59
N ALA A 122 3.86 -6.61 -0.31
CA ALA A 122 4.16 -7.53 0.78
C ALA A 122 3.72 -6.96 2.15
N VAL A 123 4.01 -5.68 2.42
CA VAL A 123 3.58 -5.01 3.64
C VAL A 123 2.06 -4.84 3.69
N LEU A 124 1.46 -4.35 2.60
CA LEU A 124 0.03 -4.04 2.54
C LEU A 124 -0.86 -5.29 2.59
N ALA A 125 -0.40 -6.42 2.04
CA ALA A 125 -1.09 -7.70 2.08
C ALA A 125 -0.90 -8.44 3.41
N ASN A 126 0.09 -8.09 4.20
CA ASN A 126 0.28 -8.61 5.54
C ASN A 126 -0.75 -7.97 6.51
N LYS A 127 -0.87 -8.52 7.70
CA LYS A 127 -1.72 -7.96 8.77
C LYS A 127 -1.37 -6.52 9.16
N TRP A 128 -0.19 -6.06 8.78
CA TRP A 128 0.20 -4.65 8.99
C TRP A 128 -0.62 -3.69 8.15
N GLY A 129 -0.94 -4.04 6.89
CA GLY A 129 -1.76 -3.22 6.00
C GLY A 129 -1.29 -1.76 5.92
N ALA A 130 -2.26 -0.84 5.83
CA ALA A 130 -2.03 0.60 5.90
C ALA A 130 -2.85 1.23 7.03
N VAL A 131 -2.29 2.24 7.69
CA VAL A 131 -2.96 3.05 8.71
C VAL A 131 -3.16 4.48 8.20
N ALA A 132 -3.98 5.27 8.89
CA ALA A 132 -4.16 6.68 8.54
C ALA A 132 -2.87 7.48 8.81
N GLU A 133 -2.63 8.52 8.00
CA GLU A 133 -1.50 9.43 8.17
C GLU A 133 -1.45 10.06 9.57
N SER A 134 -2.62 10.35 10.15
CA SER A 134 -2.72 10.92 11.51
C SER A 134 -2.18 10.02 12.62
N GLU A 135 -2.08 8.71 12.40
CA GLU A 135 -1.58 7.74 13.39
C GLU A 135 -0.06 7.58 13.31
N ALA A 136 0.51 7.76 12.12
CA ALA A 136 1.95 7.68 11.91
C ALA A 136 2.40 8.73 10.86
N PRO A 137 2.41 10.02 11.22
CA PRO A 137 2.67 11.11 10.29
C PRO A 137 4.01 11.00 9.57
N PHE A 138 4.02 11.38 8.28
CA PHE A 138 5.22 11.52 7.49
C PHE A 138 5.87 12.89 7.72
N ASP A 139 7.11 12.89 8.22
CA ASP A 139 7.86 14.09 8.60
C ASP A 139 9.37 13.86 8.31
N THR A 140 10.24 14.48 9.06
CA THR A 140 11.68 14.18 8.99
C THR A 140 11.96 12.73 9.43
N ALA A 141 12.96 12.10 8.82
CA ALA A 141 13.30 10.70 9.13
C ALA A 141 13.54 10.43 10.62
N SER A 142 14.02 11.42 11.38
CA SER A 142 14.21 11.29 12.83
C SER A 142 12.90 11.30 13.60
N ASN A 143 11.97 12.18 13.21
CA ASN A 143 10.65 12.27 13.85
C ASN A 143 9.82 11.04 13.51
N MET A 144 9.81 10.61 12.25
CA MET A 144 9.13 9.39 11.80
C MET A 144 9.57 8.15 12.58
N ALA A 145 10.88 7.94 12.71
CA ALA A 145 11.42 6.83 13.48
C ALA A 145 11.02 6.90 14.96
N SER A 146 10.99 8.10 15.55
CA SER A 146 10.53 8.30 16.92
C SER A 146 9.05 7.95 17.10
N VAL A 147 8.20 8.38 16.16
CA VAL A 147 6.77 8.05 16.17
C VAL A 147 6.59 6.53 16.13
N MET A 148 7.25 5.84 15.19
CA MET A 148 7.08 4.40 15.02
C MET A 148 7.61 3.59 16.20
N LYS A 149 8.71 4.02 16.84
CA LYS A 149 9.23 3.38 18.07
C LYS A 149 8.28 3.51 19.26
N ASN A 150 7.56 4.61 19.34
CA ASN A 150 6.62 4.87 20.42
C ASN A 150 5.18 4.49 20.06
N ALA A 151 4.93 4.07 18.82
CA ALA A 151 3.61 3.68 18.37
C ALA A 151 3.07 2.51 19.18
N ALA A 152 1.79 2.54 19.47
CA ALA A 152 1.11 1.44 20.10
C ALA A 152 1.25 0.18 19.23
N SER A 153 1.38 -0.99 19.89
CA SER A 153 1.47 -2.29 19.20
C SER A 153 0.26 -2.55 18.26
N SER A 154 -0.86 -1.87 18.48
CA SER A 154 -2.03 -1.89 17.61
C SER A 154 -1.76 -1.44 16.18
N LEU A 155 -0.82 -0.51 15.95
CA LEU A 155 -0.43 -0.11 14.58
C LEU A 155 0.16 -1.26 13.76
N ARG A 156 0.57 -2.33 14.41
CA ARG A 156 1.08 -3.55 13.76
C ARG A 156 -0.02 -4.51 13.32
N THR A 157 -1.21 -4.42 13.88
CA THR A 157 -2.27 -5.42 13.70
C THR A 157 -3.65 -4.83 13.43
N GLN A 158 -3.82 -3.53 13.58
CA GLN A 158 -5.10 -2.83 13.38
C GLN A 158 -4.97 -1.87 12.20
N SER A 159 -4.75 -2.45 11.02
CA SER A 159 -4.74 -1.67 9.79
C SER A 159 -6.13 -1.10 9.47
N LEU A 160 -6.15 0.12 8.96
CA LEU A 160 -7.35 0.73 8.38
C LEU A 160 -7.73 0.04 7.07
N ILE A 161 -6.72 -0.25 6.24
CA ILE A 161 -6.87 -0.89 4.92
C ILE A 161 -5.89 -2.07 4.83
N GLN A 162 -6.36 -3.18 4.28
CA GLN A 162 -5.54 -4.31 3.88
C GLN A 162 -5.69 -4.57 2.39
N LEU A 163 -4.57 -4.83 1.73
CA LEU A 163 -4.55 -5.27 0.35
C LEU A 163 -4.94 -6.75 0.29
N THR A 164 -6.03 -7.06 -0.40
CA THR A 164 -6.52 -8.43 -0.57
C THR A 164 -6.10 -9.05 -1.89
N ASP A 165 -5.86 -8.20 -2.89
CA ASP A 165 -5.43 -8.59 -4.22
C ASP A 165 -4.64 -7.45 -4.87
N SER A 166 -3.70 -7.79 -5.75
CA SER A 166 -2.94 -6.81 -6.51
C SER A 166 -2.49 -7.43 -7.83
N GLU A 167 -2.44 -6.62 -8.85
CA GLU A 167 -2.00 -7.03 -10.17
C GLU A 167 -0.77 -6.22 -10.58
N CYS A 168 0.30 -6.93 -10.96
CA CYS A 168 1.51 -6.32 -11.51
C CYS A 168 1.59 -6.56 -12.99
N TYR A 169 1.76 -5.49 -13.73
CA TYR A 169 1.97 -5.55 -15.17
C TYR A 169 3.47 -5.43 -15.48
N ASP A 170 3.93 -6.28 -16.37
CA ASP A 170 5.29 -6.15 -16.89
C ASP A 170 5.48 -4.80 -17.61
N PRO A 171 6.70 -4.23 -17.57
CA PRO A 171 7.01 -3.04 -18.34
C PRO A 171 6.67 -3.26 -19.81
N TYR A 172 5.81 -2.43 -20.36
CA TYR A 172 5.40 -2.51 -21.76
C TYR A 172 6.02 -1.41 -22.60
N LEU A 173 6.21 -1.71 -23.88
CA LEU A 173 6.61 -0.68 -24.84
C LEU A 173 5.41 0.23 -25.14
N ALA A 174 5.67 1.52 -25.34
CA ALA A 174 4.62 2.48 -25.69
C ALA A 174 3.82 2.09 -26.94
N SER A 175 4.38 1.25 -27.80
CA SER A 175 3.75 0.68 -28.99
C SER A 175 2.87 -0.54 -28.72
N ASP A 176 2.95 -1.14 -27.54
CA ASP A 176 2.13 -2.31 -27.19
C ASP A 176 0.73 -1.87 -26.75
N ILE A 177 -0.18 -1.89 -27.72
CA ILE A 177 -1.57 -1.48 -27.52
C ILE A 177 -2.33 -2.47 -26.64
N THR A 178 -1.99 -3.75 -26.68
CA THR A 178 -2.68 -4.79 -25.90
C THR A 178 -2.46 -4.58 -24.42
N SER A 179 -1.20 -4.54 -23.98
CA SER A 179 -0.85 -4.29 -22.57
C SER A 179 -1.35 -2.93 -22.07
N ARG A 180 -1.32 -1.90 -22.92
CA ARG A 180 -1.89 -0.58 -22.56
C ARG A 180 -3.41 -0.62 -22.34
N ASN A 181 -4.12 -1.45 -23.08
CA ASN A 181 -5.56 -1.59 -22.89
C ASN A 181 -5.90 -2.40 -21.64
N GLU A 182 -5.12 -3.44 -21.34
CA GLU A 182 -5.26 -4.20 -20.08
C GLU A 182 -5.13 -3.32 -18.85
N ILE A 183 -4.20 -2.36 -18.84
CA ILE A 183 -4.03 -1.39 -17.73
C ILE A 183 -5.22 -0.43 -17.62
N LYS A 184 -5.95 -0.17 -18.71
CA LYS A 184 -7.09 0.75 -18.71
C LYS A 184 -8.42 0.09 -18.31
N GLU A 185 -8.50 -1.23 -18.35
CA GLU A 185 -9.67 -2.02 -17.97
C GLU A 185 -9.81 -2.18 -16.45
#